data_606b6f2de5b7dabef6147d586a2a78c6
#
_entry.id   606b6f2de5b7dabef6147d586a2a78c6
#
_cell.length_a   1.000
_cell.length_b   1.000
_cell.length_c   1.000
_cell.angle_alpha   90.00
_cell.angle_beta   90.00
_cell.angle_gamma   90.00
#
_symmetry.space_group_name_H-M   'P 1'
#
loop_
_entity.id
_entity.type
_entity.pdbx_description
1 polymer ?
#
loop_
_entity_poly.entity_id
_entity_poly.type
_entity_poly.pdbx_seq_one_letter_code
_entity_poly.pdbx_strand_id
1 'polypeptide(L)'
;VQTTPEKDGIQRMVDRAAKRAEGKGAGYDCWAAVHNLKQMAATVAAYGQYGYSPEELDAALVSANADLQDSTAKLKALDAAIREKKELQTQVLAYAKTKPARDGLKAQKTEKARSAYRERHESDFIIADAATRYFRAHGVSKLPSHKALQAEIEQLTAEKNAHYNEYREKKARVKELHTVKSNLSQILQGEKDREKKHEHER
;
A
#
# COMPACT_ATOMS: atom_id res chain seq x y z
N VAL A 1 -17.32 -29.95 15.75
CA VAL A 1 -16.56 -28.76 16.26
C VAL A 1 -15.64 -28.32 15.16
N GLN A 2 -16.04 -27.27 14.44
CA GLN A 2 -15.18 -26.64 13.42
C GLN A 2 -14.07 -25.89 14.15
N THR A 3 -12.87 -26.42 14.14
CA THR A 3 -11.66 -25.70 14.52
C THR A 3 -11.40 -24.66 13.45
N THR A 4 -11.68 -23.40 13.74
CA THR A 4 -11.16 -22.27 12.96
C THR A 4 -9.64 -22.42 12.82
N PRO A 5 -9.05 -22.31 11.62
CA PRO A 5 -7.61 -22.38 11.46
C PRO A 5 -6.96 -21.36 12.39
N GLU A 6 -5.99 -21.79 13.18
CA GLU A 6 -5.16 -20.89 13.98
C GLU A 6 -4.55 -19.88 13.02
N LYS A 7 -4.88 -18.60 13.23
CA LYS A 7 -4.17 -17.52 12.56
C LYS A 7 -2.74 -17.55 13.07
N ASP A 8 -1.82 -17.98 12.22
CA ASP A 8 -0.39 -17.93 12.51
C ASP A 8 0.00 -16.52 12.95
N GLY A 9 0.58 -16.38 14.14
CA GLY A 9 1.10 -15.15 14.69
C GLY A 9 0.46 -14.70 16.01
N ILE A 10 1.20 -13.83 16.70
CA ILE A 10 0.77 -13.24 17.98
C ILE A 10 -0.43 -12.33 17.75
N GLN A 11 -1.48 -12.52 18.55
CA GLN A 11 -2.68 -11.70 18.52
C GLN A 11 -2.76 -10.81 19.76
N ARG A 12 -3.53 -9.71 19.67
CA ARG A 12 -3.79 -8.86 20.83
C ARG A 12 -4.58 -9.61 21.90
N MET A 13 -4.17 -9.41 23.15
CA MET A 13 -4.93 -9.83 24.31
C MET A 13 -6.24 -9.02 24.40
N VAL A 14 -7.29 -9.66 24.88
CA VAL A 14 -8.62 -9.06 25.06
C VAL A 14 -8.69 -8.38 26.43
N ASP A 15 -9.14 -7.15 26.46
CA ASP A 15 -9.54 -6.49 27.72
C ASP A 15 -10.87 -7.10 28.21
N ARG A 16 -10.76 -8.06 29.13
CA ARG A 16 -11.90 -8.78 29.66
C ARG A 16 -12.84 -7.87 30.47
N ALA A 17 -12.29 -6.90 31.18
CA ALA A 17 -13.10 -5.98 32.00
C ALA A 17 -13.96 -5.08 31.10
N ALA A 18 -13.36 -4.47 30.07
CA ALA A 18 -14.10 -3.69 29.10
C ALA A 18 -15.17 -4.52 28.37
N LYS A 19 -14.85 -5.76 28.00
CA LYS A 19 -15.81 -6.65 27.31
C LYS A 19 -16.98 -7.10 28.19
N ARG A 20 -16.79 -7.28 29.49
CA ARG A 20 -17.88 -7.48 30.44
C ARG A 20 -18.77 -6.25 30.57
N ALA A 21 -18.18 -5.05 30.63
CA ALA A 21 -18.92 -3.79 30.65
C ALA A 21 -19.77 -3.58 29.39
N GLU A 22 -19.31 -4.10 28.24
CA GLU A 22 -20.07 -4.14 26.98
C GLU A 22 -21.18 -5.21 26.97
N GLY A 23 -21.40 -5.95 28.06
CA GLY A 23 -22.44 -6.96 28.17
C GLY A 23 -22.09 -8.35 27.60
N LYS A 24 -20.80 -8.65 27.33
CA LYS A 24 -20.38 -9.98 26.89
C LYS A 24 -20.56 -11.00 28.03
N GLY A 25 -21.24 -12.10 27.72
CA GLY A 25 -21.57 -13.13 28.70
C GLY A 25 -20.40 -14.00 29.16
N ALA A 26 -20.65 -14.86 30.15
CA ALA A 26 -19.65 -15.74 30.78
C ALA A 26 -18.90 -16.66 29.80
N GLY A 27 -19.57 -17.16 28.76
CA GLY A 27 -18.93 -18.00 27.74
C GLY A 27 -17.84 -17.25 26.96
N TYR A 28 -18.09 -15.96 26.61
CA TYR A 28 -17.08 -15.11 25.98
C TYR A 28 -15.91 -14.83 26.94
N ASP A 29 -16.21 -14.56 28.21
CA ASP A 29 -15.18 -14.29 29.21
C ASP A 29 -14.25 -15.48 29.45
N CYS A 30 -14.82 -16.71 29.49
CA CYS A 30 -14.03 -17.94 29.58
C CYS A 30 -13.13 -18.13 28.34
N TRP A 31 -13.68 -17.93 27.13
CA TRP A 31 -12.90 -17.98 25.90
C TRP A 31 -11.76 -16.93 25.91
N ALA A 32 -12.09 -15.69 26.31
CA ALA A 32 -11.10 -14.60 26.36
C ALA A 32 -9.99 -14.88 27.37
N ALA A 33 -10.29 -15.55 28.49
CA ALA A 33 -9.28 -15.97 29.47
C ALA A 33 -8.27 -16.94 28.85
N VAL A 34 -8.76 -17.98 28.16
CA VAL A 34 -7.92 -18.99 27.49
C VAL A 34 -7.13 -18.35 26.34
N HIS A 35 -7.78 -17.49 25.54
CA HIS A 35 -7.12 -16.73 24.49
C HIS A 35 -5.97 -15.88 25.05
N ASN A 36 -6.23 -15.10 26.10
CA ASN A 36 -5.21 -14.24 26.70
C ASN A 36 -4.03 -15.04 27.25
N LEU A 37 -4.27 -16.20 27.88
CA LEU A 37 -3.20 -17.05 28.37
C LEU A 37 -2.28 -17.54 27.24
N LYS A 38 -2.86 -17.98 26.12
CA LYS A 38 -2.10 -18.37 24.92
C LYS A 38 -1.30 -17.19 24.36
N GLN A 39 -1.93 -16.01 24.24
CA GLN A 39 -1.27 -14.82 23.70
C GLN A 39 -0.18 -14.29 24.63
N MET A 40 -0.36 -14.38 25.95
CA MET A 40 0.67 -14.04 26.93
C MET A 40 1.90 -14.93 26.77
N ALA A 41 1.72 -16.25 26.70
CA ALA A 41 2.84 -17.17 26.49
C ALA A 41 3.57 -16.92 25.18
N ALA A 42 2.85 -16.71 24.08
CA ALA A 42 3.41 -16.39 22.77
C ALA A 42 4.17 -15.04 22.77
N THR A 43 3.61 -14.03 23.46
CA THR A 43 4.23 -12.71 23.59
C THR A 43 5.56 -12.78 24.37
N VAL A 44 5.57 -13.47 25.50
CA VAL A 44 6.79 -13.63 26.33
C VAL A 44 7.86 -14.41 25.57
N ALA A 45 7.48 -15.47 24.86
CA ALA A 45 8.42 -16.24 24.03
C ALA A 45 9.03 -15.38 22.91
N ALA A 46 8.22 -14.62 22.17
CA ALA A 46 8.71 -13.74 21.11
C ALA A 46 9.57 -12.60 21.66
N TYR A 47 9.15 -12.00 22.76
CA TYR A 47 9.94 -10.95 23.43
C TYR A 47 11.30 -11.46 23.89
N GLY A 48 11.35 -12.66 24.47
CA GLY A 48 12.60 -13.31 24.85
C GLY A 48 13.51 -13.62 23.66
N GLN A 49 12.94 -13.99 22.50
CA GLN A 49 13.71 -14.21 21.27
C GLN A 49 14.28 -12.91 20.69
N TYR A 50 13.60 -11.77 20.86
CA TYR A 50 14.12 -10.47 20.41
C TYR A 50 15.30 -10.00 21.27
N GLY A 51 15.35 -10.38 22.54
CA GLY A 51 16.39 -9.92 23.48
C GLY A 51 16.35 -8.42 23.73
N TYR A 52 15.21 -7.78 23.48
CA TYR A 52 15.06 -6.32 23.65
C TYR A 52 14.77 -5.95 25.10
N SER A 53 15.36 -4.83 25.56
CA SER A 53 14.79 -4.06 26.66
C SER A 53 13.48 -3.36 26.22
N PRO A 54 12.66 -2.84 27.15
CA PRO A 54 11.47 -2.07 26.78
C PRO A 54 11.79 -0.86 25.89
N GLU A 55 12.88 -0.16 26.15
CA GLU A 55 13.35 0.99 25.38
C GLU A 55 13.82 0.59 23.98
N GLU A 56 14.51 -0.55 23.86
CA GLU A 56 14.93 -1.11 22.57
C GLU A 56 13.75 -1.60 21.74
N LEU A 57 12.69 -2.15 22.36
CA LEU A 57 11.47 -2.49 21.67
C LEU A 57 10.79 -1.25 21.06
N ASP A 58 10.78 -0.13 21.80
CA ASP A 58 10.25 1.13 21.31
C ASP A 58 11.09 1.70 20.16
N ALA A 59 12.39 1.65 20.26
CA ALA A 59 13.30 2.05 19.20
C ALA A 59 13.14 1.17 17.95
N ALA A 60 13.02 -0.15 18.14
CA ALA A 60 12.76 -1.10 17.05
C ALA A 60 11.42 -0.82 16.35
N LEU A 61 10.39 -0.46 17.11
CA LEU A 61 9.08 -0.11 16.57
C LEU A 61 9.13 1.19 15.76
N VAL A 62 9.84 2.21 16.25
CA VAL A 62 10.06 3.48 15.53
C VAL A 62 10.78 3.22 14.21
N SER A 63 11.88 2.45 14.25
CA SER A 63 12.64 2.07 13.04
C SER A 63 11.77 1.29 12.04
N ALA A 64 11.04 0.29 12.50
CA ALA A 64 10.17 -0.49 11.64
C ALA A 64 9.05 0.33 10.99
N ASN A 65 8.50 1.33 11.70
CA ASN A 65 7.53 2.27 11.13
C ASN A 65 8.16 3.18 10.06
N ALA A 66 9.39 3.68 10.28
CA ALA A 66 10.12 4.45 9.28
C ALA A 66 10.34 3.62 8.00
N ASP A 67 10.83 2.38 8.14
CA ASP A 67 11.03 1.45 7.03
C ASP A 67 9.74 1.15 6.25
N LEU A 68 8.61 1.05 6.94
CA LEU A 68 7.30 0.87 6.33
C LEU A 68 6.84 2.13 5.57
N GLN A 69 7.09 3.32 6.13
CA GLN A 69 6.79 4.59 5.47
C GLN A 69 7.60 4.75 4.18
N ASP A 70 8.90 4.46 4.22
CA ASP A 70 9.77 4.51 3.04
C ASP A 70 9.31 3.52 1.95
N SER A 71 8.98 2.31 2.35
CA SER A 71 8.45 1.30 1.42
C SER A 71 7.12 1.74 0.81
N THR A 72 6.25 2.38 1.59
CA THR A 72 4.98 2.95 1.13
C THR A 72 5.20 4.10 0.13
N ALA A 73 6.17 4.97 0.40
CA ALA A 73 6.53 6.07 -0.49
C ALA A 73 7.05 5.56 -1.84
N LYS A 74 7.92 4.54 -1.83
CA LYS A 74 8.42 3.88 -3.05
C LYS A 74 7.29 3.29 -3.88
N LEU A 75 6.35 2.56 -3.27
CA LEU A 75 5.20 2.01 -3.98
C LEU A 75 4.33 3.09 -4.61
N LYS A 76 4.08 4.20 -3.90
CA LYS A 76 3.33 5.34 -4.44
C LYS A 76 4.05 6.00 -5.62
N ALA A 77 5.37 6.13 -5.55
CA ALA A 77 6.18 6.67 -6.65
C ALA A 77 6.11 5.77 -7.90
N LEU A 78 6.22 4.45 -7.74
CA LEU A 78 6.09 3.49 -8.83
C LEU A 78 4.69 3.52 -9.44
N ASP A 79 3.63 3.62 -8.63
CA ASP A 79 2.26 3.77 -9.13
C ASP A 79 2.07 5.06 -9.94
N ALA A 80 2.65 6.16 -9.50
CA ALA A 80 2.60 7.43 -10.22
C ALA A 80 3.35 7.32 -11.56
N ALA A 81 4.54 6.73 -11.57
CA ALA A 81 5.34 6.52 -12.79
C ALA A 81 4.60 5.61 -13.79
N ILE A 82 4.00 4.51 -13.33
CA ILE A 82 3.20 3.62 -14.19
C ILE A 82 2.01 4.36 -14.79
N ARG A 83 1.32 5.18 -14.01
CA ARG A 83 0.17 5.98 -14.47
C ARG A 83 0.59 6.97 -15.54
N GLU A 84 1.68 7.70 -15.32
CA GLU A 84 2.22 8.67 -16.27
C GLU A 84 2.60 7.99 -17.60
N LYS A 85 3.30 6.85 -17.56
CA LYS A 85 3.67 6.10 -18.76
C LYS A 85 2.46 5.57 -19.52
N LYS A 86 1.42 5.08 -18.83
CA LYS A 86 0.16 4.65 -19.44
C LYS A 86 -0.59 5.80 -20.10
N GLU A 87 -0.60 6.97 -19.46
CA GLU A 87 -1.22 8.15 -20.04
C GLU A 87 -0.48 8.61 -21.31
N LEU A 88 0.87 8.69 -21.24
CA LEU A 88 1.69 8.97 -22.41
C LEU A 88 1.43 7.95 -23.54
N GLN A 89 1.35 6.66 -23.23
CA GLN A 89 1.04 5.63 -24.21
C GLN A 89 -0.31 5.86 -24.88
N THR A 90 -1.32 6.27 -24.11
CA THR A 90 -2.66 6.59 -24.60
C THR A 90 -2.60 7.79 -25.57
N GLN A 91 -1.88 8.84 -25.21
CA GLN A 91 -1.72 10.04 -26.06
C GLN A 91 -0.94 9.74 -27.35
N VAL A 92 0.11 8.92 -27.26
CA VAL A 92 0.89 8.48 -28.43
C VAL A 92 0.01 7.68 -29.40
N LEU A 93 -0.83 6.76 -28.88
CA LEU A 93 -1.76 5.97 -29.70
C LEU A 93 -2.84 6.85 -30.33
N ALA A 94 -3.42 7.78 -29.57
CA ALA A 94 -4.41 8.73 -30.07
C ALA A 94 -3.81 9.58 -31.22
N TYR A 95 -2.61 10.13 -31.01
CA TYR A 95 -1.91 10.88 -32.04
C TYR A 95 -1.56 10.05 -33.27
N ALA A 96 -1.14 8.80 -33.10
CA ALA A 96 -0.82 7.90 -34.21
C ALA A 96 -2.05 7.60 -35.07
N LYS A 97 -3.24 7.43 -34.47
CA LYS A 97 -4.50 7.21 -35.19
C LYS A 97 -4.89 8.37 -36.12
N THR A 98 -4.50 9.60 -35.77
CA THR A 98 -4.80 10.78 -36.60
C THR A 98 -3.81 10.98 -37.76
N LYS A 99 -2.80 10.12 -37.91
CA LYS A 99 -1.79 10.22 -38.96
C LYS A 99 -2.39 10.32 -40.37
N PRO A 100 -3.37 9.47 -40.78
CA PRO A 100 -3.95 9.57 -42.12
C PRO A 100 -4.59 10.93 -42.40
N ALA A 101 -5.32 11.50 -41.45
CA ALA A 101 -5.94 12.82 -41.59
C ALA A 101 -4.88 13.92 -41.69
N ARG A 102 -3.81 13.89 -40.87
CA ARG A 102 -2.71 14.84 -40.90
C ARG A 102 -1.92 14.76 -42.20
N ASP A 103 -1.65 13.57 -42.70
CA ASP A 103 -0.93 13.40 -43.98
C ASP A 103 -1.84 13.76 -45.17
N GLY A 104 -3.13 13.45 -45.12
CA GLY A 104 -4.11 13.89 -46.12
C GLY A 104 -4.25 15.39 -46.19
N LEU A 105 -4.17 16.12 -45.06
CA LEU A 105 -4.15 17.59 -45.07
C LEU A 105 -2.94 18.15 -45.79
N LYS A 106 -1.74 17.59 -45.55
CA LYS A 106 -0.51 18.01 -46.23
C LYS A 106 -0.56 17.83 -47.75
N ALA A 107 -1.31 16.84 -48.21
CA ALA A 107 -1.50 16.56 -49.65
C ALA A 107 -2.42 17.58 -50.34
N GLN A 108 -3.21 18.37 -49.61
CA GLN A 108 -4.10 19.38 -50.20
C GLN A 108 -3.30 20.58 -50.71
N LYS A 109 -3.48 20.87 -52.00
CA LYS A 109 -2.69 21.92 -52.71
C LYS A 109 -3.21 23.35 -52.52
N THR A 110 -4.51 23.52 -52.27
CA THR A 110 -5.15 24.82 -52.13
C THR A 110 -5.69 25.06 -50.72
N GLU A 111 -5.76 26.34 -50.30
CA GLU A 111 -6.28 26.69 -48.99
C GLU A 111 -7.76 26.31 -48.84
N LYS A 112 -8.56 26.49 -49.89
CA LYS A 112 -9.97 26.07 -49.92
C LYS A 112 -10.11 24.57 -49.72
N ALA A 113 -9.25 23.74 -50.36
CA ALA A 113 -9.25 22.31 -50.19
C ALA A 113 -8.82 21.88 -48.78
N ARG A 114 -7.83 22.60 -48.19
CA ARG A 114 -7.39 22.37 -46.80
C ARG A 114 -8.48 22.65 -45.78
N SER A 115 -9.21 23.78 -45.94
CA SER A 115 -10.34 24.12 -45.07
C SER A 115 -11.43 23.06 -45.13
N ALA A 116 -11.88 22.70 -46.32
CA ALA A 116 -12.90 21.68 -46.51
C ALA A 116 -12.44 20.28 -46.02
N TYR A 117 -11.16 19.96 -46.12
CA TYR A 117 -10.58 18.73 -45.59
C TYR A 117 -10.56 18.76 -44.07
N ARG A 118 -10.18 19.86 -43.43
CA ARG A 118 -10.21 20.02 -41.95
C ARG A 118 -11.63 19.86 -41.41
N GLU A 119 -12.62 20.46 -42.03
CA GLU A 119 -14.02 20.34 -41.61
C GLU A 119 -14.49 18.87 -41.61
N ARG A 120 -14.12 18.10 -42.65
CA ARG A 120 -14.45 16.68 -42.73
C ARG A 120 -13.75 15.79 -41.71
N HIS A 121 -12.58 16.18 -41.24
CA HIS A 121 -11.74 15.46 -40.32
C HIS A 121 -11.54 16.20 -38.98
N GLU A 122 -12.49 17.06 -38.63
CA GLU A 122 -12.38 17.94 -37.45
C GLU A 122 -12.04 17.18 -36.18
N SER A 123 -12.69 16.04 -35.94
CA SER A 123 -12.44 15.20 -34.77
C SER A 123 -10.98 14.70 -34.69
N ASP A 124 -10.41 14.30 -35.84
CA ASP A 124 -9.03 13.85 -35.89
C ASP A 124 -8.06 15.00 -35.54
N PHE A 125 -8.32 16.20 -36.01
CA PHE A 125 -7.49 17.37 -35.71
C PHE A 125 -7.63 17.80 -34.24
N ILE A 126 -8.82 17.75 -33.66
CA ILE A 126 -9.03 18.03 -32.25
C ILE A 126 -8.21 17.03 -31.39
N ILE A 127 -8.23 15.74 -31.72
CA ILE A 127 -7.44 14.70 -31.02
C ILE A 127 -5.95 14.95 -31.21
N ALA A 128 -5.49 15.27 -32.43
CA ALA A 128 -4.09 15.55 -32.70
C ALA A 128 -3.58 16.78 -31.94
N ASP A 129 -4.37 17.84 -31.86
CA ASP A 129 -4.04 19.07 -31.14
C ASP A 129 -4.02 18.84 -29.61
N ALA A 130 -4.95 18.06 -29.08
CA ALA A 130 -4.96 17.69 -27.68
C ALA A 130 -3.72 16.89 -27.30
N ALA A 131 -3.37 15.86 -28.09
CA ALA A 131 -2.15 15.08 -27.88
C ALA A 131 -0.88 15.94 -28.00
N THR A 132 -0.82 16.87 -28.99
CA THR A 132 0.32 17.79 -29.16
C THR A 132 0.48 18.72 -27.95
N ARG A 133 -0.62 19.23 -27.40
CA ARG A 133 -0.60 20.04 -26.16
C ARG A 133 -0.07 19.23 -24.99
N TYR A 134 -0.53 17.99 -24.84
CA TYR A 134 -0.03 17.08 -23.81
C TYR A 134 1.49 16.88 -23.94
N PHE A 135 1.99 16.56 -25.13
CA PHE A 135 3.43 16.35 -25.34
C PHE A 135 4.27 17.58 -24.98
N ARG A 136 3.81 18.78 -25.35
CA ARG A 136 4.48 20.02 -24.96
C ARG A 136 4.50 20.24 -23.46
N ALA A 137 3.36 20.03 -22.80
CA ALA A 137 3.24 20.20 -21.36
C ALA A 137 4.15 19.24 -20.56
N HIS A 138 4.40 18.05 -21.11
CA HIS A 138 5.24 17.02 -20.47
C HIS A 138 6.67 16.96 -21.05
N GLY A 139 7.09 17.93 -21.85
CA GLY A 139 8.45 18.02 -22.39
C GLY A 139 8.83 16.88 -23.35
N VAL A 140 7.84 16.22 -23.98
CA VAL A 140 8.07 15.12 -24.91
C VAL A 140 8.50 15.67 -26.26
N SER A 141 9.80 15.74 -26.50
CA SER A 141 10.39 16.23 -27.75
C SER A 141 10.41 15.17 -28.86
N LYS A 142 10.59 13.91 -28.50
CA LYS A 142 10.59 12.77 -29.41
C LYS A 142 9.58 11.73 -28.94
N LEU A 143 8.63 11.40 -29.82
CA LEU A 143 7.60 10.42 -29.47
C LEU A 143 8.21 9.01 -29.33
N PRO A 144 8.07 8.37 -28.16
CA PRO A 144 8.49 7.00 -27.99
C PRO A 144 7.58 6.05 -28.77
N SER A 145 8.09 4.88 -29.11
CA SER A 145 7.26 3.85 -29.73
C SER A 145 6.32 3.23 -28.68
N HIS A 146 5.15 2.78 -29.13
CA HIS A 146 4.21 2.05 -28.25
C HIS A 146 4.89 0.83 -27.58
N LYS A 147 5.72 0.10 -28.33
CA LYS A 147 6.45 -1.08 -27.81
C LYS A 147 7.44 -0.69 -26.72
N ALA A 148 8.14 0.43 -26.87
CA ALA A 148 9.08 0.91 -25.84
C ALA A 148 8.34 1.29 -24.56
N LEU A 149 7.23 2.04 -24.68
CA LEU A 149 6.40 2.40 -23.52
C LEU A 149 5.81 1.17 -22.83
N GLN A 150 5.37 0.19 -23.60
CA GLN A 150 4.86 -1.06 -23.06
C GLN A 150 5.93 -1.79 -22.24
N ALA A 151 7.16 -1.89 -22.75
CA ALA A 151 8.29 -2.50 -22.04
C ALA A 151 8.63 -1.74 -20.75
N GLU A 152 8.63 -0.40 -20.77
CA GLU A 152 8.85 0.42 -19.57
C GLU A 152 7.74 0.20 -18.52
N ILE A 153 6.48 0.12 -18.93
CA ILE A 153 5.34 -0.17 -18.04
C ILE A 153 5.47 -1.56 -17.42
N GLU A 154 5.86 -2.56 -18.19
CA GLU A 154 6.07 -3.92 -17.71
C GLU A 154 7.22 -3.99 -16.70
N GLN A 155 8.32 -3.30 -16.96
CA GLN A 155 9.46 -3.20 -16.06
C GLN A 155 9.07 -2.53 -14.73
N LEU A 156 8.41 -1.37 -14.78
CA LEU A 156 7.93 -0.67 -13.57
C LEU A 156 6.92 -1.51 -12.79
N THR A 157 6.08 -2.27 -13.49
CA THR A 157 5.11 -3.16 -12.85
C THR A 157 5.80 -4.33 -12.15
N ALA A 158 6.82 -4.92 -12.76
CA ALA A 158 7.62 -5.98 -12.14
C ALA A 158 8.37 -5.46 -10.90
N GLU A 159 8.96 -4.26 -10.98
CA GLU A 159 9.61 -3.60 -9.86
C GLU A 159 8.63 -3.33 -8.71
N LYS A 160 7.44 -2.80 -9.02
CA LYS A 160 6.38 -2.59 -8.03
C LYS A 160 5.99 -3.90 -7.32
N ASN A 161 5.84 -4.99 -8.08
CA ASN A 161 5.45 -6.29 -7.50
C ASN A 161 6.54 -6.84 -6.56
N ALA A 162 7.81 -6.66 -6.89
CA ALA A 162 8.93 -7.02 -6.02
C ALA A 162 8.88 -6.20 -4.71
N HIS A 163 8.78 -4.88 -4.80
CA HIS A 163 8.65 -4.00 -3.64
C HIS A 163 7.39 -4.24 -2.80
N TYR A 164 6.31 -4.72 -3.41
CA TYR A 164 5.08 -5.04 -2.67
C TYR A 164 5.26 -6.21 -1.71
N ASN A 165 6.11 -7.19 -2.04
CA ASN A 165 6.44 -8.28 -1.13
C ASN A 165 7.22 -7.78 0.08
N GLU A 166 8.24 -6.95 -0.11
CA GLU A 166 8.98 -6.28 0.97
C GLU A 166 8.06 -5.44 1.88
N TYR A 167 7.15 -4.69 1.27
CA TYR A 167 6.14 -3.92 2.01
C TYR A 167 5.27 -4.81 2.90
N ARG A 168 4.83 -5.96 2.40
CA ARG A 168 4.02 -6.90 3.18
C ARG A 168 4.78 -7.42 4.41
N GLU A 169 6.05 -7.76 4.23
CA GLU A 169 6.91 -8.23 5.34
C GLU A 169 7.11 -7.13 6.38
N LYS A 170 7.47 -5.91 5.96
CA LYS A 170 7.61 -4.75 6.84
C LYS A 170 6.33 -4.44 7.59
N LYS A 171 5.18 -4.48 6.91
CA LYS A 171 3.86 -4.29 7.53
C LYS A 171 3.53 -5.36 8.56
N ALA A 172 3.87 -6.61 8.27
CA ALA A 172 3.69 -7.72 9.21
C ALA A 172 4.58 -7.51 10.45
N ARG A 173 5.85 -7.11 10.27
CA ARG A 173 6.78 -6.82 11.35
C ARG A 173 6.30 -5.69 12.26
N VAL A 174 5.87 -4.56 11.68
CA VAL A 174 5.28 -3.45 12.46
C VAL A 174 4.07 -3.93 13.27
N LYS A 175 3.17 -4.69 12.65
CA LYS A 175 1.99 -5.22 13.33
C LYS A 175 2.37 -6.15 14.50
N GLU A 176 3.36 -6.99 14.31
CA GLU A 176 3.85 -7.91 15.32
C GLU A 176 4.46 -7.15 16.51
N LEU A 177 5.38 -6.21 16.27
CA LEU A 177 5.99 -5.38 17.31
C LEU A 177 4.95 -4.57 18.10
N HIS A 178 3.97 -3.98 17.42
CA HIS A 178 2.84 -3.31 18.09
C HIS A 178 2.03 -4.25 18.96
N THR A 179 1.80 -5.47 18.50
CA THR A 179 1.04 -6.48 19.26
C THR A 179 1.82 -6.91 20.49
N VAL A 180 3.11 -7.22 20.35
CA VAL A 180 4.00 -7.57 21.44
C VAL A 180 4.04 -6.44 22.48
N LYS A 181 4.26 -5.21 22.07
CA LYS A 181 4.27 -4.03 22.97
C LYS A 181 2.95 -3.88 23.72
N SER A 182 1.82 -3.96 23.01
CA SER A 182 0.49 -3.86 23.61
C SER A 182 0.23 -4.96 24.65
N ASN A 183 0.58 -6.19 24.32
CA ASN A 183 0.40 -7.32 25.21
C ASN A 183 1.31 -7.24 26.45
N LEU A 184 2.58 -6.87 26.27
CA LEU A 184 3.52 -6.65 27.38
C LEU A 184 3.02 -5.57 28.34
N SER A 185 2.50 -4.46 27.84
CA SER A 185 1.91 -3.42 28.69
C SER A 185 0.75 -3.95 29.52
N GLN A 186 -0.12 -4.81 28.96
CA GLN A 186 -1.22 -5.44 29.71
C GLN A 186 -0.73 -6.44 30.74
N ILE A 187 0.30 -7.23 30.44
CA ILE A 187 0.92 -8.18 31.35
C ILE A 187 1.50 -7.46 32.55
N LEU A 188 2.33 -6.43 32.32
CA LEU A 188 2.96 -5.67 33.37
C LEU A 188 1.96 -4.90 34.25
N GLN A 189 0.90 -4.37 33.65
CA GLN A 189 -0.17 -3.73 34.43
C GLN A 189 -0.89 -4.75 35.33
N GLY A 190 -1.20 -5.94 34.80
CA GLY A 190 -1.83 -7.00 35.56
C GLY A 190 -0.97 -7.51 36.74
N GLU A 191 0.35 -7.52 36.59
CA GLU A 191 1.29 -7.85 37.70
C GLU A 191 1.26 -6.76 38.78
N LYS A 192 1.39 -5.48 38.41
CA LYS A 192 1.30 -4.36 39.36
C LYS A 192 -0.01 -4.34 40.14
N ASP A 193 -1.12 -4.66 39.50
CA ASP A 193 -2.43 -4.70 40.16
C ASP A 193 -2.55 -5.90 41.16
N ARG A 194 -1.86 -7.00 40.88
CA ARG A 194 -1.77 -8.14 41.83
C ARG A 194 -0.89 -7.84 43.03
N GLU A 195 0.27 -7.19 42.81
CA GLU A 195 1.17 -6.77 43.88
C GLU A 195 0.47 -5.82 44.86
N LYS A 196 -0.22 -4.78 44.33
CA LYS A 196 -1.00 -3.85 45.17
C LYS A 196 -2.11 -4.53 45.98
N LYS A 197 -2.79 -5.54 45.43
CA LYS A 197 -3.76 -6.33 46.19
C LYS A 197 -3.11 -7.10 47.33
N HIS A 198 -1.96 -7.72 47.07
CA HIS A 198 -1.21 -8.45 48.11
C HIS A 198 -0.69 -7.55 49.24
N GLU A 199 -0.32 -6.30 48.91
CA GLU A 199 0.09 -5.31 49.91
C GLU A 199 -1.07 -4.83 50.80
N HIS A 200 -2.30 -4.77 50.25
CA HIS A 200 -3.50 -4.35 51.00
C HIS A 200 -4.08 -5.48 51.87
N GLU A 201 -3.77 -6.73 51.58
CA GLU A 201 -4.23 -7.91 52.33
C GLU A 201 -3.27 -8.31 53.47
N ARG A 202 -2.15 -7.60 53.65
CA ARG A 202 -1.18 -7.78 54.77
C ARG A 202 -1.32 -6.67 55.80
#